data_75f84c8c663920d978e31605875dca1e
#
_entry.id   75f84c8c663920d978e31605875dca1e
#
_cell.length_a   1.000
_cell.length_b   1.000
_cell.length_c   1.000
_cell.angle_alpha   90.00
_cell.angle_beta   90.00
_cell.angle_gamma   90.00
#
_symmetry.space_group_name_H-M   'P 1'
#
loop_
_entity.id
_entity.type
_entity.pdbx_description
1 polymer ?
#
loop_
_entity_poly.entity_id
_entity_poly.type
_entity_poly.pdbx_seq_one_letter_code
_entity_poly.pdbx_strand_id
1 'polypeptide(L)'
;MARTKKIPLKNGWRWVNHGMLQFRQQPVLWLAMAFVYLAMAILLSQIPFVGWLILVLFTPLSMLGALAMAQTQDSTGLPANAVPAPPAAREFRPWLLYLRDLLTRAALRLFNGFKDEEKLLPIMVISVLLLGGVIGINILAQLLKVGGAALPAMLSGSVGPTVWITALIGLVVVLGLEALLLMAFLYTVPLILFRQEHPLPSIELSFSGALNNLGAFALFASVFAVIGEAMRILFLLFSFPFDYLVSFLVGLAVLPVFIISLHASYQDLYGRAK
;
A
#
# COMPACT_ATOMS: atom_id res chain seq x y z
N MET A 1 6.88 15.10 22.97
CA MET A 1 6.35 15.09 21.59
C MET A 1 7.50 15.10 20.61
N ALA A 2 7.69 14.04 19.84
CA ALA A 2 8.70 13.98 18.78
C ALA A 2 8.29 15.00 17.70
N ARG A 3 9.08 16.04 17.50
CA ARG A 3 8.83 17.04 16.45
C ARG A 3 9.08 16.41 15.10
N THR A 4 8.05 16.32 14.27
CA THR A 4 8.18 15.96 12.86
C THR A 4 8.95 17.07 12.14
N LYS A 5 9.93 16.68 11.31
CA LYS A 5 10.72 17.63 10.53
C LYS A 5 9.85 18.23 9.41
N LYS A 6 9.95 19.54 9.18
CA LYS A 6 9.34 20.16 8.00
C LYS A 6 10.18 19.86 6.76
N ILE A 7 9.52 19.40 5.71
CA ILE A 7 10.15 18.89 4.49
C ILE A 7 9.66 19.66 3.27
N PRO A 8 10.55 20.02 2.32
CA PRO A 8 10.16 20.66 1.08
C PRO A 8 9.25 19.78 0.22
N LEU A 9 8.31 20.37 -0.50
CA LEU A 9 7.38 19.70 -1.42
C LEU A 9 8.09 18.72 -2.37
N LYS A 10 9.22 19.12 -2.93
CA LYS A 10 10.02 18.29 -3.86
C LYS A 10 10.47 16.93 -3.30
N ASN A 11 10.46 16.77 -1.98
CA ASN A 11 10.85 15.50 -1.36
C ASN A 11 9.81 14.40 -1.63
N GLY A 12 8.53 14.73 -1.85
CA GLY A 12 7.53 13.74 -2.27
C GLY A 12 7.96 12.98 -3.54
N TRP A 13 8.50 13.70 -4.53
CA TRP A 13 9.08 13.09 -5.73
C TRP A 13 10.38 12.33 -5.45
N ARG A 14 11.23 12.86 -4.57
CA ARG A 14 12.49 12.19 -4.20
C ARG A 14 12.24 10.83 -3.56
N TRP A 15 11.20 10.69 -2.75
CA TRP A 15 10.83 9.41 -2.13
C TRP A 15 10.45 8.36 -3.18
N VAL A 16 9.64 8.76 -4.17
CA VAL A 16 9.28 7.87 -5.29
C VAL A 16 10.51 7.47 -6.10
N ASN A 17 11.37 8.43 -6.43
CA ASN A 17 12.60 8.16 -7.17
C ASN A 17 13.55 7.23 -6.39
N HIS A 18 13.71 7.45 -5.07
CA HIS A 18 14.47 6.54 -4.20
C HIS A 18 13.89 5.13 -4.21
N GLY A 19 12.56 5.01 -4.10
CA GLY A 19 11.85 3.73 -4.19
C GLY A 19 12.14 3.00 -5.50
N MET A 20 12.09 3.72 -6.61
CA MET A 20 12.40 3.15 -7.94
C MET A 20 13.86 2.71 -8.05
N LEU A 21 14.81 3.52 -7.58
CA LEU A 21 16.23 3.19 -7.63
C LEU A 21 16.55 1.96 -6.77
N GLN A 22 16.02 1.89 -5.57
CA GLN A 22 16.23 0.78 -4.65
C GLN A 22 15.53 -0.51 -5.16
N PHE A 23 14.34 -0.40 -5.75
CA PHE A 23 13.67 -1.52 -6.42
C PHE A 23 14.55 -2.13 -7.53
N ARG A 24 15.18 -1.28 -8.36
CA ARG A 24 16.06 -1.72 -9.46
C ARG A 24 17.30 -2.51 -9.00
N GLN A 25 17.73 -2.37 -7.76
CA GLN A 25 18.87 -3.14 -7.22
C GLN A 25 18.52 -4.61 -7.00
N GLN A 26 17.28 -4.92 -6.62
CA GLN A 26 16.84 -6.29 -6.29
C GLN A 26 15.41 -6.58 -6.83
N PRO A 27 15.17 -6.38 -8.14
CA PRO A 27 13.82 -6.43 -8.68
C PRO A 27 13.16 -7.80 -8.52
N VAL A 28 13.93 -8.89 -8.68
CA VAL A 28 13.41 -10.25 -8.62
C VAL A 28 12.79 -10.57 -7.26
N LEU A 29 13.45 -10.18 -6.17
CA LEU A 29 12.96 -10.44 -4.83
C LEU A 29 11.73 -9.61 -4.51
N TRP A 30 11.74 -8.32 -4.88
CA TRP A 30 10.59 -7.43 -4.68
C TRP A 30 9.37 -7.87 -5.49
N LEU A 31 9.57 -8.28 -6.75
CA LEU A 31 8.50 -8.84 -7.57
C LEU A 31 7.96 -10.14 -6.99
N ALA A 32 8.82 -11.02 -6.45
CA ALA A 32 8.39 -12.24 -5.80
C ALA A 32 7.56 -11.97 -4.53
N MET A 33 7.95 -10.98 -3.70
CA MET A 33 7.16 -10.57 -2.54
C MET A 33 5.80 -9.98 -2.93
N ALA A 34 5.78 -9.11 -3.94
CA ALA A 34 4.54 -8.55 -4.46
C ALA A 34 3.65 -9.64 -5.07
N PHE A 35 4.23 -10.60 -5.78
CA PHE A 35 3.51 -11.75 -6.33
C PHE A 35 2.83 -12.57 -5.22
N VAL A 36 3.57 -12.93 -4.17
CA VAL A 36 3.01 -13.69 -3.03
C VAL A 36 1.85 -12.94 -2.39
N TYR A 37 2.01 -11.63 -2.14
CA TYR A 37 0.96 -10.80 -1.56
C TYR A 37 -0.27 -10.72 -2.45
N LEU A 38 -0.10 -10.40 -3.74
CA LEU A 38 -1.20 -10.24 -4.70
C LEU A 38 -1.92 -11.57 -4.98
N ALA A 39 -1.17 -12.67 -5.12
CA ALA A 39 -1.76 -13.99 -5.29
C ALA A 39 -2.64 -14.36 -4.09
N MET A 40 -2.16 -14.10 -2.87
CA MET A 40 -2.95 -14.28 -1.67
C MET A 40 -4.18 -13.35 -1.63
N ALA A 41 -4.02 -12.09 -2.01
CA ALA A 41 -5.13 -11.14 -2.07
C ALA A 41 -6.22 -11.61 -3.05
N ILE A 42 -5.83 -12.11 -4.23
CA ILE A 42 -6.78 -12.69 -5.21
C ILE A 42 -7.47 -13.92 -4.63
N LEU A 43 -6.75 -14.83 -3.99
CA LEU A 43 -7.33 -16.03 -3.40
C LEU A 43 -8.34 -15.67 -2.28
N LEU A 44 -7.98 -14.74 -1.42
CA LEU A 44 -8.87 -14.26 -0.36
C LEU A 44 -10.10 -13.53 -0.93
N SER A 45 -9.95 -12.77 -2.01
CA SER A 45 -11.08 -12.07 -2.63
C SER A 45 -12.17 -13.00 -3.18
N GLN A 46 -11.85 -14.29 -3.39
CA GLN A 46 -12.84 -15.29 -3.79
C GLN A 46 -13.76 -15.73 -2.64
N ILE A 47 -13.42 -15.40 -1.38
CA ILE A 47 -14.21 -15.73 -0.20
C ILE A 47 -15.08 -14.51 0.15
N PRO A 48 -16.40 -14.54 -0.12
CA PRO A 48 -17.28 -13.41 0.14
C PRO A 48 -17.20 -12.95 1.61
N PHE A 49 -17.18 -11.65 1.85
CA PHE A 49 -17.12 -10.98 3.15
C PHE A 49 -15.88 -11.32 3.99
N VAL A 50 -15.63 -12.59 4.28
CA VAL A 50 -14.54 -13.05 5.16
C VAL A 50 -13.16 -12.79 4.53
N GLY A 51 -13.03 -13.02 3.23
CA GLY A 51 -11.75 -12.84 2.53
C GLY A 51 -11.29 -11.38 2.54
N TRP A 52 -12.21 -10.44 2.30
CA TRP A 52 -11.90 -9.02 2.40
C TRP A 52 -11.51 -8.60 3.83
N LEU A 53 -12.23 -9.09 4.84
CA LEU A 53 -11.92 -8.85 6.24
C LEU A 53 -10.49 -9.32 6.59
N ILE A 54 -10.18 -10.56 6.19
CA ILE A 54 -8.84 -11.13 6.39
C ILE A 54 -7.79 -10.29 5.67
N LEU A 55 -8.05 -9.85 4.45
CA LEU A 55 -7.11 -9.05 3.66
C LEU A 55 -6.79 -7.72 4.32
N VAL A 56 -7.79 -7.00 4.83
CA VAL A 56 -7.58 -5.72 5.54
C VAL A 56 -6.75 -5.93 6.81
N LEU A 57 -7.01 -6.99 7.58
CA LEU A 57 -6.22 -7.33 8.77
C LEU A 57 -4.79 -7.75 8.42
N PHE A 58 -4.61 -8.43 7.30
CA PHE A 58 -3.35 -9.01 6.87
C PHE A 58 -2.42 -8.01 6.17
N THR A 59 -2.96 -6.99 5.53
CA THR A 59 -2.17 -5.99 4.80
C THR A 59 -1.15 -5.27 5.67
N PRO A 60 -1.48 -4.70 6.85
CA PRO A 60 -0.49 -4.08 7.73
C PRO A 60 0.58 -5.05 8.25
N LEU A 61 0.22 -6.32 8.48
CA LEU A 61 1.15 -7.37 8.92
C LEU A 61 2.16 -7.72 7.80
N SER A 62 1.69 -7.86 6.56
CA SER A 62 2.56 -8.07 5.39
C SER A 62 3.50 -6.89 5.17
N MET A 63 3.02 -5.69 5.44
CA MET A 63 3.79 -4.46 5.32
C MET A 63 4.96 -4.42 6.30
N LEU A 64 4.85 -5.03 7.51
CA LEU A 64 5.97 -5.16 8.44
C LEU A 64 7.18 -5.84 7.80
N GLY A 65 6.96 -7.01 7.18
CA GLY A 65 8.05 -7.78 6.55
C GLY A 65 8.67 -7.03 5.37
N ALA A 66 7.84 -6.37 4.56
CA ALA A 66 8.31 -5.60 3.42
C ALA A 66 9.10 -4.35 3.84
N LEU A 67 8.67 -3.63 4.89
CA LEU A 67 9.39 -2.48 5.44
C LEU A 67 10.72 -2.89 6.11
N ALA A 68 10.75 -4.01 6.85
CA ALA A 68 11.97 -4.55 7.44
C ALA A 68 12.99 -4.90 6.35
N MET A 69 12.53 -5.44 5.23
CA MET A 69 13.39 -5.69 4.07
C MET A 69 13.90 -4.39 3.43
N ALA A 70 13.05 -3.37 3.25
CA ALA A 70 13.46 -2.07 2.73
C ALA A 70 14.55 -1.44 3.60
N GLN A 71 14.41 -1.49 4.92
CA GLN A 71 15.43 -1.02 5.85
C GLN A 71 16.73 -1.79 5.76
N THR A 72 16.69 -3.13 5.69
CA THR A 72 17.88 -3.96 5.55
C THR A 72 18.62 -3.62 4.27
N GLN A 73 17.90 -3.44 3.17
CA GLN A 73 18.49 -3.07 1.88
C GLN A 73 19.15 -1.69 1.92
N ASP A 74 18.52 -0.72 2.61
CA ASP A 74 19.05 0.65 2.72
C ASP A 74 20.26 0.76 3.65
N SER A 75 20.31 -0.03 4.73
CA SER A 75 21.35 0.08 5.77
C SER A 75 22.60 -0.76 5.48
N THR A 76 22.45 -1.98 5.06
CA THR A 76 23.55 -2.96 4.92
C THR A 76 23.67 -3.56 3.52
N GLY A 77 22.72 -3.25 2.64
CA GLY A 77 22.51 -4.01 1.42
C GLY A 77 21.93 -5.40 1.70
N LEU A 78 21.38 -6.02 0.68
CA LEU A 78 20.94 -7.41 0.80
C LEU A 78 22.10 -8.36 0.62
N PRO A 79 22.18 -9.45 1.42
CA PRO A 79 23.24 -10.44 1.28
C PRO A 79 23.20 -11.07 -0.14
N ALA A 80 24.36 -11.46 -0.65
CA ALA A 80 24.50 -12.00 -2.01
C ALA A 80 23.59 -13.22 -2.27
N ASN A 81 23.26 -13.98 -1.23
CA ASN A 81 22.36 -15.15 -1.31
C ASN A 81 20.88 -14.79 -1.04
N ALA A 82 20.53 -13.50 -1.03
CA ALA A 82 19.14 -13.05 -0.83
C ALA A 82 18.19 -13.57 -1.90
N VAL A 83 18.70 -13.68 -3.13
CA VAL A 83 18.01 -14.28 -4.28
C VAL A 83 18.77 -15.54 -4.68
N PRO A 84 18.08 -16.68 -4.89
CA PRO A 84 18.73 -17.85 -5.42
C PRO A 84 19.30 -17.56 -6.83
N ALA A 85 20.42 -18.18 -7.18
CA ALA A 85 20.98 -18.03 -8.52
C ALA A 85 20.05 -18.70 -9.56
N PRO A 86 19.75 -18.01 -10.68
CA PRO A 86 18.95 -18.61 -11.73
C PRO A 86 19.67 -19.83 -12.32
N PRO A 87 18.93 -20.91 -12.67
CA PRO A 87 19.55 -22.09 -13.24
C PRO A 87 20.12 -21.81 -14.63
N ALA A 88 21.33 -22.31 -14.89
CA ALA A 88 21.93 -22.23 -16.21
C ALA A 88 21.29 -23.19 -17.21
N ALA A 89 20.61 -24.24 -16.74
CA ALA A 89 19.97 -25.25 -17.56
C ALA A 89 18.69 -24.74 -18.23
N ARG A 90 18.46 -25.17 -19.48
CA ARG A 90 17.21 -24.88 -20.21
C ARG A 90 16.07 -25.84 -19.84
N GLU A 91 16.31 -26.80 -18.96
CA GLU A 91 15.33 -27.77 -18.52
C GLU A 91 14.30 -27.13 -17.59
N PHE A 92 13.05 -27.57 -17.68
CA PHE A 92 11.93 -27.02 -16.90
C PHE A 92 12.06 -27.29 -15.39
N ARG A 93 12.56 -28.48 -15.01
CA ARG A 93 12.64 -28.90 -13.60
C ARG A 93 13.52 -27.98 -12.71
N PRO A 94 14.75 -27.59 -13.12
CA PRO A 94 15.57 -26.63 -12.38
C PRO A 94 14.89 -25.27 -12.19
N TRP A 95 14.18 -24.78 -13.20
CA TRP A 95 13.43 -23.52 -13.13
C TRP A 95 12.27 -23.59 -12.14
N LEU A 96 11.57 -24.72 -12.08
CA LEU A 96 10.48 -24.92 -11.11
C LEU A 96 11.00 -24.93 -9.67
N LEU A 97 12.15 -25.57 -9.42
CA LEU A 97 12.80 -25.55 -8.12
C LEU A 97 13.29 -24.15 -7.73
N TYR A 98 13.85 -23.42 -8.68
CA TYR A 98 14.25 -22.02 -8.49
C TYR A 98 13.06 -21.14 -8.10
N LEU A 99 11.95 -21.20 -8.85
CA LEU A 99 10.74 -20.45 -8.55
C LEU A 99 10.18 -20.81 -7.18
N ARG A 100 10.12 -22.10 -6.84
CA ARG A 100 9.68 -22.54 -5.51
C ARG A 100 10.54 -21.95 -4.40
N ASP A 101 11.87 -22.00 -4.52
CA ASP A 101 12.78 -21.47 -3.51
C ASP A 101 12.67 -19.93 -3.42
N LEU A 102 12.58 -19.25 -4.54
CA LEU A 102 12.39 -17.79 -4.61
C LEU A 102 11.09 -17.37 -3.91
N LEU A 103 9.96 -18.01 -4.24
CA LEU A 103 8.66 -17.70 -3.64
C LEU A 103 8.62 -18.04 -2.15
N THR A 104 9.25 -19.15 -1.75
CA THR A 104 9.37 -19.52 -0.32
C THR A 104 10.15 -18.46 0.45
N ARG A 105 11.29 -17.99 -0.07
CA ARG A 105 12.06 -16.91 0.57
C ARG A 105 11.29 -15.60 0.62
N ALA A 106 10.58 -15.26 -0.45
CA ALA A 106 9.75 -14.07 -0.51
C ALA A 106 8.61 -14.13 0.53
N ALA A 107 7.93 -15.28 0.63
CA ALA A 107 6.89 -15.52 1.62
C ALA A 107 7.42 -15.43 3.05
N LEU A 108 8.54 -16.11 3.35
CA LEU A 108 9.16 -16.08 4.68
C LEU A 108 9.54 -14.65 5.11
N ARG A 109 10.00 -13.81 4.20
CA ARG A 109 10.32 -12.41 4.49
C ARG A 109 9.06 -11.57 4.69
N LEU A 110 8.07 -11.72 3.82
CA LEU A 110 6.82 -11.00 3.90
C LEU A 110 6.09 -11.30 5.23
N PHE A 111 6.11 -12.57 5.65
CA PHE A 111 5.44 -13.03 6.87
C PHE A 111 6.32 -13.04 8.12
N ASN A 112 7.55 -12.54 8.03
CA ASN A 112 8.44 -12.48 9.20
C ASN A 112 7.86 -11.60 10.32
N GLY A 113 7.04 -10.61 9.97
CA GLY A 113 6.32 -9.78 10.94
C GLY A 113 5.38 -10.55 11.88
N PHE A 114 4.90 -11.73 11.46
CA PHE A 114 4.05 -12.59 12.29
C PHE A 114 4.79 -13.34 13.42
N LYS A 115 6.12 -13.37 13.37
CA LYS A 115 6.94 -14.03 14.39
C LYS A 115 7.27 -13.11 15.56
N ASP A 116 7.04 -11.82 15.41
CA ASP A 116 7.33 -10.80 16.42
C ASP A 116 6.06 -10.56 17.25
N GLU A 117 5.90 -11.33 18.32
CA GLU A 117 4.72 -11.29 19.18
C GLU A 117 4.49 -9.89 19.78
N GLU A 118 5.57 -9.15 20.09
CA GLU A 118 5.48 -7.80 20.66
C GLU A 118 4.84 -6.81 19.65
N LYS A 119 5.05 -7.01 18.36
CA LYS A 119 4.50 -6.14 17.30
C LYS A 119 3.17 -6.63 16.75
N LEU A 120 2.89 -7.92 16.89
CA LEU A 120 1.67 -8.53 16.34
C LEU A 120 0.42 -7.87 16.91
N LEU A 121 0.30 -7.80 18.23
CA LEU A 121 -0.88 -7.23 18.90
C LEU A 121 -1.08 -5.74 18.54
N PRO A 122 -0.08 -4.84 18.63
CA PRO A 122 -0.20 -3.46 18.18
C PRO A 122 -0.68 -3.32 16.74
N ILE A 123 -0.14 -4.12 15.81
CA ILE A 123 -0.54 -4.08 14.40
C ILE A 123 -1.96 -4.61 14.19
N MET A 124 -2.38 -5.65 14.90
CA MET A 124 -3.77 -6.13 14.86
C MET A 124 -4.75 -5.05 15.32
N VAL A 125 -4.43 -4.33 16.40
CA VAL A 125 -5.26 -3.20 16.86
C VAL A 125 -5.38 -2.13 15.76
N ILE A 126 -4.28 -1.76 15.13
CA ILE A 126 -4.29 -0.81 14.01
C ILE A 126 -5.12 -1.32 12.84
N SER A 127 -4.99 -2.61 12.49
CA SER A 127 -5.75 -3.24 11.41
C SER A 127 -7.26 -3.18 11.67
N VAL A 128 -7.69 -3.43 12.92
CA VAL A 128 -9.10 -3.36 13.32
C VAL A 128 -9.61 -1.90 13.26
N LEU A 129 -8.81 -0.94 13.71
CA LEU A 129 -9.16 0.48 13.63
C LEU A 129 -9.26 0.96 12.18
N LEU A 130 -8.30 0.56 11.33
CA LEU A 130 -8.33 0.83 9.89
C LEU A 130 -9.58 0.24 9.23
N LEU A 131 -9.90 -1.02 9.57
CA LEU A 131 -11.10 -1.69 9.09
C LEU A 131 -12.37 -0.92 9.47
N GLY A 132 -12.48 -0.49 10.74
CA GLY A 132 -13.61 0.32 11.21
C GLY A 132 -13.72 1.64 10.43
N GLY A 133 -12.60 2.31 10.17
CA GLY A 133 -12.55 3.53 9.37
C GLY A 133 -13.01 3.30 7.92
N VAL A 134 -12.51 2.25 7.27
CA VAL A 134 -12.88 1.89 5.90
C VAL A 134 -14.37 1.53 5.80
N ILE A 135 -14.89 0.73 6.74
CA ILE A 135 -16.32 0.39 6.80
C ILE A 135 -17.18 1.66 6.98
N GLY A 136 -16.79 2.52 7.93
CA GLY A 136 -17.51 3.76 8.20
C GLY A 136 -17.58 4.68 6.99
N ILE A 137 -16.47 4.87 6.27
CA ILE A 137 -16.43 5.67 5.04
C ILE A 137 -17.30 5.03 3.94
N ASN A 138 -17.25 3.70 3.77
CA ASN A 138 -18.08 3.02 2.79
C ASN A 138 -19.58 3.15 3.10
N ILE A 139 -19.98 3.02 4.35
CA ILE A 139 -21.38 3.24 4.76
C ILE A 139 -21.79 4.68 4.44
N LEU A 140 -20.96 5.67 4.78
CA LEU A 140 -21.24 7.07 4.50
C LEU A 140 -21.34 7.33 2.99
N ALA A 141 -20.43 6.76 2.18
CA ALA A 141 -20.46 6.88 0.72
C ALA A 141 -21.79 6.33 0.13
N GLN A 142 -22.25 5.19 0.66
CA GLN A 142 -23.55 4.61 0.30
C GLN A 142 -24.71 5.52 0.68
N LEU A 143 -24.71 6.08 1.90
CA LEU A 143 -25.74 7.01 2.37
C LEU A 143 -25.79 8.28 1.53
N LEU A 144 -24.64 8.80 1.13
CA LEU A 144 -24.50 9.98 0.26
C LEU A 144 -24.72 9.65 -1.22
N LYS A 145 -24.99 8.39 -1.56
CA LYS A 145 -25.15 7.89 -2.94
C LYS A 145 -23.95 8.21 -3.84
N VAL A 146 -22.74 8.26 -3.25
CA VAL A 146 -21.48 8.48 -3.96
C VAL A 146 -20.99 7.16 -4.56
N GLY A 147 -20.76 7.14 -5.87
CA GLY A 147 -20.23 5.96 -6.58
C GLY A 147 -21.29 5.12 -7.34
N GLY A 148 -20.85 4.05 -7.96
CA GLY A 148 -21.69 3.04 -8.60
C GLY A 148 -22.68 3.56 -9.64
N ALA A 149 -23.95 3.61 -9.28
CA ALA A 149 -25.03 4.01 -10.18
C ALA A 149 -25.18 5.53 -10.38
N ALA A 150 -24.60 6.35 -9.48
CA ALA A 150 -24.75 7.80 -9.57
C ALA A 150 -24.03 8.38 -10.81
N LEU A 151 -22.78 7.95 -11.05
CA LEU A 151 -21.98 8.47 -12.16
C LEU A 151 -22.58 8.18 -13.55
N PRO A 152 -23.00 6.95 -13.89
CA PRO A 152 -23.69 6.67 -15.14
C PRO A 152 -25.03 7.45 -15.30
N ALA A 153 -25.83 7.58 -14.23
CA ALA A 153 -27.05 8.36 -14.25
C ALA A 153 -26.79 9.86 -14.49
N MET A 154 -25.71 10.38 -13.92
CA MET A 154 -25.25 11.73 -14.17
C MET A 154 -24.81 11.93 -15.63
N LEU A 155 -23.99 11.03 -16.18
CA LEU A 155 -23.48 11.12 -17.55
C LEU A 155 -24.59 10.97 -18.60
N SER A 156 -25.65 10.22 -18.29
CA SER A 156 -26.83 10.07 -19.17
C SER A 156 -27.76 11.28 -19.17
N GLY A 157 -27.52 12.29 -18.33
CA GLY A 157 -28.38 13.46 -18.19
C GLY A 157 -29.75 13.17 -17.57
N SER A 158 -29.96 11.97 -17.03
CA SER A 158 -31.25 11.53 -16.46
C SER A 158 -31.52 12.11 -15.07
N VAL A 159 -30.59 12.87 -14.49
CA VAL A 159 -30.68 13.44 -13.14
C VAL A 159 -30.60 14.97 -13.15
N GLY A 160 -31.41 15.61 -12.31
CA GLY A 160 -31.47 17.07 -12.20
C GLY A 160 -30.23 17.68 -11.51
N PRO A 161 -30.04 19.02 -11.60
CA PRO A 161 -28.88 19.72 -11.04
C PRO A 161 -28.64 19.49 -9.54
N THR A 162 -29.71 19.34 -8.77
CA THR A 162 -29.64 19.05 -7.33
C THR A 162 -28.91 17.76 -7.01
N VAL A 163 -29.14 16.72 -7.81
CA VAL A 163 -28.48 15.42 -7.63
C VAL A 163 -27.00 15.54 -7.95
N TRP A 164 -26.62 16.31 -8.97
CA TRP A 164 -25.23 16.62 -9.29
C TRP A 164 -24.51 17.29 -8.15
N ILE A 165 -25.10 18.34 -7.57
CA ILE A 165 -24.49 19.09 -6.45
C ILE A 165 -24.34 18.18 -5.24
N THR A 166 -25.36 17.42 -4.88
CA THR A 166 -25.32 16.49 -3.73
C THR A 166 -24.26 15.43 -3.90
N ALA A 167 -24.14 14.82 -5.10
CA ALA A 167 -23.14 13.81 -5.37
C ALA A 167 -21.73 14.38 -5.38
N LEU A 168 -21.53 15.61 -5.88
CA LEU A 168 -20.23 16.29 -5.85
C LEU A 168 -19.79 16.60 -4.40
N ILE A 169 -20.71 17.14 -3.58
CA ILE A 169 -20.43 17.37 -2.15
C ILE A 169 -20.11 16.04 -1.45
N GLY A 170 -20.91 15.01 -1.70
CA GLY A 170 -20.68 13.68 -1.15
C GLY A 170 -19.31 13.13 -1.55
N LEU A 171 -18.93 13.27 -2.82
CA LEU A 171 -17.61 12.86 -3.33
C LEU A 171 -16.49 13.59 -2.61
N VAL A 172 -16.57 14.91 -2.45
CA VAL A 172 -15.56 15.70 -1.74
C VAL A 172 -15.43 15.27 -0.27
N VAL A 173 -16.56 15.01 0.39
CA VAL A 173 -16.57 14.53 1.78
C VAL A 173 -15.92 13.14 1.89
N VAL A 174 -16.28 12.20 1.02
CA VAL A 174 -15.71 10.84 1.04
C VAL A 174 -14.21 10.87 0.74
N LEU A 175 -13.77 11.57 -0.30
CA LEU A 175 -12.35 11.72 -0.62
C LEU A 175 -11.57 12.42 0.51
N GLY A 176 -12.18 13.41 1.15
CA GLY A 176 -11.59 14.07 2.32
C GLY A 176 -11.38 13.11 3.49
N LEU A 177 -12.36 12.28 3.79
CA LEU A 177 -12.27 11.27 4.86
C LEU A 177 -11.26 10.17 4.52
N GLU A 178 -11.21 9.71 3.27
CA GLU A 178 -10.18 8.77 2.80
C GLU A 178 -8.77 9.35 2.94
N ALA A 179 -8.58 10.62 2.57
CA ALA A 179 -7.30 11.31 2.75
C ALA A 179 -6.90 11.43 4.23
N LEU A 180 -7.85 11.75 5.12
CA LEU A 180 -7.61 11.80 6.57
C LEU A 180 -7.26 10.40 7.12
N LEU A 181 -7.96 9.37 6.68
CA LEU A 181 -7.68 7.98 7.05
C LEU A 181 -6.28 7.57 6.58
N LEU A 182 -5.94 7.89 5.33
CA LEU A 182 -4.61 7.64 4.79
C LEU A 182 -3.52 8.35 5.61
N MET A 183 -3.69 9.64 5.94
CA MET A 183 -2.75 10.37 6.78
C MET A 183 -2.58 9.74 8.17
N ALA A 184 -3.68 9.24 8.75
CA ALA A 184 -3.67 8.62 10.07
C ALA A 184 -2.92 7.29 10.09
N PHE A 185 -3.03 6.49 9.00
CA PHE A 185 -2.56 5.11 9.04
C PHE A 185 -1.29 4.84 8.21
N LEU A 186 -0.88 5.74 7.30
CA LEU A 186 0.23 5.49 6.37
C LEU A 186 1.56 5.21 7.08
N TYR A 187 1.90 6.02 8.09
CA TYR A 187 3.16 5.87 8.84
C TYR A 187 3.01 5.08 10.15
N THR A 188 1.81 4.62 10.48
CA THR A 188 1.55 3.91 11.73
C THR A 188 2.33 2.62 11.82
N VAL A 189 2.33 1.82 10.72
CA VAL A 189 3.10 0.56 10.66
C VAL A 189 4.61 0.80 10.79
N PRO A 190 5.23 1.72 10.02
CA PRO A 190 6.64 2.07 10.23
C PRO A 190 6.97 2.59 11.64
N LEU A 191 6.09 3.37 12.26
CA LEU A 191 6.29 3.90 13.62
C LEU A 191 6.31 2.79 14.68
N ILE A 192 5.39 1.83 14.58
CA ILE A 192 5.37 0.65 15.45
C ILE A 192 6.61 -0.22 15.20
N LEU A 193 6.96 -0.46 13.93
CA LEU A 193 8.07 -1.32 13.57
C LEU A 193 9.42 -0.76 14.03
N PHE A 194 9.70 0.52 13.76
CA PHE A 194 11.03 1.10 13.90
C PHE A 194 11.22 1.92 15.18
N ARG A 195 10.12 2.44 15.79
CA ARG A 195 10.18 3.21 17.03
C ARG A 195 9.52 2.53 18.21
N GLN A 196 8.90 1.38 18.00
CA GLN A 196 8.17 0.65 19.04
C GLN A 196 7.07 1.51 19.70
N GLU A 197 6.47 2.41 18.92
CA GLU A 197 5.39 3.26 19.39
C GLU A 197 4.11 2.43 19.63
N HIS A 198 3.35 2.82 20.65
CA HIS A 198 2.03 2.23 20.87
C HIS A 198 1.03 2.59 19.75
N PRO A 199 -0.04 1.79 19.53
CA PRO A 199 -0.98 1.99 18.43
C PRO A 199 -1.55 3.41 18.32
N LEU A 200 -2.15 3.92 19.39
CA LEU A 200 -2.81 5.24 19.37
C LEU A 200 -1.82 6.40 19.18
N PRO A 201 -0.70 6.50 19.92
CA PRO A 201 0.33 7.50 19.65
C PRO A 201 0.89 7.41 18.21
N SER A 202 1.01 6.22 17.64
CA SER A 202 1.51 6.09 16.26
C SER A 202 0.54 6.64 15.22
N ILE A 203 -0.78 6.54 15.45
CA ILE A 203 -1.80 7.17 14.60
C ILE A 203 -1.69 8.70 14.68
N GLU A 204 -1.58 9.25 15.89
CA GLU A 204 -1.45 10.69 16.10
C GLU A 204 -0.17 11.25 15.45
N LEU A 205 0.96 10.55 15.62
CA LEU A 205 2.23 10.91 15.00
C LEU A 205 2.18 10.81 13.47
N SER A 206 1.53 9.76 12.93
CA SER A 206 1.33 9.59 11.49
C SER A 206 0.53 10.74 10.91
N PHE A 207 -0.60 11.05 11.52
CA PHE A 207 -1.49 12.13 11.10
C PHE A 207 -0.80 13.50 11.17
N SER A 208 -0.17 13.82 12.29
CA SER A 208 0.53 15.10 12.47
C SER A 208 1.72 15.23 11.53
N GLY A 209 2.45 14.14 11.29
CA GLY A 209 3.56 14.09 10.35
C GLY A 209 3.15 14.38 8.92
N ALA A 210 2.07 13.74 8.45
CA ALA A 210 1.50 13.95 7.13
C ALA A 210 0.92 15.37 6.98
N LEU A 211 0.16 15.85 7.99
CA LEU A 211 -0.46 17.17 7.98
C LEU A 211 0.58 18.30 7.96
N ASN A 212 1.63 18.20 8.79
CA ASN A 212 2.70 19.19 8.85
C ASN A 212 3.54 19.24 7.55
N ASN A 213 3.46 18.20 6.74
CA ASN A 213 4.20 18.06 5.48
C ASN A 213 3.25 17.76 4.30
N LEU A 214 2.03 18.34 4.36
CA LEU A 214 0.94 18.04 3.43
C LEU A 214 1.36 18.15 1.95
N GLY A 215 2.20 19.14 1.59
CA GLY A 215 2.66 19.31 0.21
C GLY A 215 3.48 18.12 -0.28
N ALA A 216 4.50 17.69 0.47
CA ALA A 216 5.32 16.54 0.12
C ALA A 216 4.51 15.23 0.13
N PHE A 217 3.63 15.08 1.12
CA PHE A 217 2.70 13.95 1.23
C PHE A 217 1.73 13.89 0.04
N ALA A 218 1.09 15.01 -0.31
CA ALA A 218 0.16 15.09 -1.42
C ALA A 218 0.85 14.76 -2.76
N LEU A 219 2.07 15.30 -2.98
CA LEU A 219 2.84 14.95 -4.17
C LEU A 219 3.20 13.46 -4.23
N PHE A 220 3.61 12.88 -3.11
CA PHE A 220 3.87 11.44 -2.99
C PHE A 220 2.62 10.61 -3.30
N ALA A 221 1.50 10.92 -2.65
CA ALA A 221 0.24 10.21 -2.82
C ALA A 221 -0.32 10.35 -4.25
N SER A 222 -0.21 11.56 -4.85
CA SER A 222 -0.73 11.82 -6.20
C SER A 222 -0.05 10.98 -7.28
N VAL A 223 1.23 10.64 -7.13
CA VAL A 223 1.93 9.77 -8.10
C VAL A 223 1.25 8.40 -8.17
N PHE A 224 0.97 7.80 -7.02
CA PHE A 224 0.32 6.47 -6.98
C PHE A 224 -1.17 6.54 -7.30
N ALA A 225 -1.85 7.62 -6.91
CA ALA A 225 -3.24 7.88 -7.28
C ALA A 225 -3.41 8.02 -8.79
N VAL A 226 -2.53 8.79 -9.46
CA VAL A 226 -2.56 8.94 -10.93
C VAL A 226 -2.34 7.59 -11.63
N ILE A 227 -1.43 6.76 -11.14
CA ILE A 227 -1.24 5.41 -11.70
C ILE A 227 -2.51 4.57 -11.55
N GLY A 228 -3.13 4.57 -10.36
CA GLY A 228 -4.37 3.85 -10.09
C GLY A 228 -5.54 4.33 -10.97
N GLU A 229 -5.74 5.64 -11.08
CA GLU A 229 -6.80 6.21 -11.92
C GLU A 229 -6.55 5.98 -13.42
N ALA A 230 -5.31 6.09 -13.89
CA ALA A 230 -4.96 5.79 -15.27
C ALA A 230 -5.32 4.33 -15.61
N MET A 231 -5.05 3.39 -14.71
CA MET A 231 -5.43 2.00 -14.89
C MET A 231 -6.94 1.82 -14.92
N ARG A 232 -7.67 2.46 -14.02
CA ARG A 232 -9.14 2.43 -13.99
C ARG A 232 -9.75 2.96 -15.28
N ILE A 233 -9.22 4.06 -15.80
CA ILE A 233 -9.65 4.65 -17.08
C ILE A 233 -9.37 3.71 -18.24
N LEU A 234 -8.18 3.09 -18.29
CA LEU A 234 -7.87 2.11 -19.32
C LEU A 234 -8.85 0.94 -19.33
N PHE A 235 -9.25 0.41 -18.15
CA PHE A 235 -10.26 -0.65 -18.07
C PHE A 235 -11.61 -0.20 -18.57
N LEU A 236 -12.05 1.02 -18.23
CA LEU A 236 -13.33 1.57 -18.72
C LEU A 236 -13.34 1.76 -20.24
N LEU A 237 -12.23 2.21 -20.84
CA LEU A 237 -12.16 2.51 -22.27
C LEU A 237 -12.03 1.26 -23.14
N PHE A 238 -11.32 0.26 -22.67
CA PHE A 238 -10.97 -0.90 -23.50
C PHE A 238 -11.76 -2.17 -23.20
N SER A 239 -12.62 -2.17 -22.15
CA SER A 239 -13.45 -3.33 -21.76
C SER A 239 -12.64 -4.65 -21.78
N PHE A 240 -11.43 -4.61 -21.21
CA PHE A 240 -10.53 -5.76 -21.27
C PHE A 240 -11.13 -6.97 -20.54
N PRO A 241 -11.21 -8.14 -21.19
CA PRO A 241 -11.64 -9.37 -20.50
C PRO A 241 -10.62 -9.85 -19.46
N PHE A 242 -9.47 -9.18 -19.32
CA PHE A 242 -8.36 -9.53 -18.45
C PHE A 242 -8.05 -8.46 -17.39
N ASP A 243 -9.05 -7.74 -16.91
CA ASP A 243 -8.91 -6.66 -15.91
C ASP A 243 -8.08 -7.09 -14.70
N TYR A 244 -8.32 -8.29 -14.20
CA TYR A 244 -7.57 -8.85 -13.07
C TYR A 244 -6.09 -9.08 -13.40
N LEU A 245 -5.78 -9.55 -14.61
CA LEU A 245 -4.39 -9.81 -15.02
C LEU A 245 -3.61 -8.51 -15.13
N VAL A 246 -4.19 -7.48 -15.75
CA VAL A 246 -3.52 -6.18 -15.91
C VAL A 246 -3.37 -5.50 -14.55
N SER A 247 -4.39 -5.51 -13.69
CA SER A 247 -4.30 -5.02 -12.31
C SER A 247 -3.23 -5.74 -11.51
N PHE A 248 -3.12 -7.05 -11.67
CA PHE A 248 -2.09 -7.86 -11.05
C PHE A 248 -0.68 -7.47 -11.54
N LEU A 249 -0.48 -7.34 -12.84
CA LEU A 249 0.82 -6.97 -13.42
C LEU A 249 1.26 -5.56 -13.00
N VAL A 250 0.34 -4.61 -12.97
CA VAL A 250 0.62 -3.25 -12.47
C VAL A 250 0.91 -3.28 -10.97
N GLY A 251 0.12 -4.01 -10.19
CA GLY A 251 0.36 -4.19 -8.77
C GLY A 251 1.74 -4.78 -8.47
N LEU A 252 2.22 -5.73 -9.28
CA LEU A 252 3.58 -6.30 -9.16
C LEU A 252 4.67 -5.23 -9.24
N ALA A 253 4.50 -4.21 -10.09
CA ALA A 253 5.49 -3.15 -10.24
C ALA A 253 5.30 -2.02 -9.21
N VAL A 254 4.06 -1.64 -8.93
CA VAL A 254 3.71 -0.47 -8.11
C VAL A 254 3.90 -0.73 -6.62
N LEU A 255 3.47 -1.90 -6.11
CA LEU A 255 3.54 -2.21 -4.69
C LEU A 255 4.96 -2.14 -4.10
N PRO A 256 5.99 -2.77 -4.71
CA PRO A 256 7.35 -2.66 -4.21
C PRO A 256 7.85 -1.22 -4.15
N VAL A 257 7.64 -0.47 -5.24
CA VAL A 257 8.06 0.93 -5.32
C VAL A 257 7.34 1.76 -4.25
N PHE A 258 6.05 1.54 -4.03
CA PHE A 258 5.27 2.20 -2.98
C PHE A 258 5.85 1.94 -1.59
N ILE A 259 6.10 0.68 -1.22
CA ILE A 259 6.61 0.30 0.10
C ILE A 259 8.01 0.88 0.35
N ILE A 260 8.91 0.79 -0.64
CA ILE A 260 10.26 1.34 -0.51
C ILE A 260 10.20 2.88 -0.41
N SER A 261 9.35 3.52 -1.22
CA SER A 261 9.16 4.98 -1.16
C SER A 261 8.56 5.43 0.17
N LEU A 262 7.66 4.63 0.73
CA LEU A 262 7.09 4.86 2.07
C LEU A 262 8.17 4.76 3.15
N HIS A 263 9.06 3.77 3.07
CA HIS A 263 10.21 3.66 3.97
C HIS A 263 11.12 4.89 3.87
N ALA A 264 11.44 5.34 2.65
CA ALA A 264 12.24 6.55 2.43
C ALA A 264 11.56 7.81 3.01
N SER A 265 10.26 7.95 2.83
CA SER A 265 9.48 9.07 3.38
C SER A 265 9.45 9.04 4.92
N TYR A 266 9.30 7.85 5.51
CA TYR A 266 9.37 7.65 6.95
C TYR A 266 10.73 8.09 7.52
N GLN A 267 11.83 7.67 6.90
CA GLN A 267 13.18 8.06 7.34
C GLN A 267 13.41 9.57 7.28
N ASP A 268 12.88 10.23 6.26
CA ASP A 268 13.02 11.68 6.06
C ASP A 268 12.20 12.47 7.11
N LEU A 269 10.98 12.00 7.42
CA LEU A 269 10.06 12.63 8.38
C LEU A 269 10.45 12.38 9.84
N TYR A 270 10.80 11.16 10.17
CA TYR A 270 10.98 10.72 11.56
C TYR A 270 12.43 10.40 11.93
N GLY A 271 13.35 10.44 10.96
CA GLY A 271 14.75 10.08 11.12
C GLY A 271 15.00 8.58 10.97
N ARG A 272 16.29 8.24 10.75
CA ARG A 272 16.70 6.82 10.65
C ARG A 272 16.45 6.13 11.99
N ALA A 273 15.89 4.92 11.94
CA ALA A 273 15.86 4.05 13.10
C ALA A 273 17.31 3.79 13.54
N LYS A 274 17.58 3.97 14.84
CA LYS A 274 18.88 3.66 15.43
C LYS A 274 19.08 2.16 15.54
#